data_9a02eab8cefac8365dd6ad83fabeca3f
#
_entry.id   9a02eab8cefac8365dd6ad83fabeca3f
#
_cell.length_a   1.000
_cell.length_b   1.000
_cell.length_c   1.000
_cell.angle_alpha   90.00
_cell.angle_beta   90.00
_cell.angle_gamma   90.00
#
_symmetry.space_group_name_H-M   'P 1'
#
loop_
_entity.id
_entity.type
_entity.pdbx_description
1 polymer ?
#
loop_
_entity_poly.entity_id
_entity_poly.type
_entity_poly.pdbx_seq_one_letter_code
_entity_poly.pdbx_strand_id
1 'polypeptide(L)'
;MKTYNYIFISLSLVLLSACVSSGKYEEAVAETDKMRNSLEVTQEELSASEAEIDKMRNSLGSAEEELSVSKAELDRLRESLGITRDELSASKAEIATLSQIEAETKRRNEIYAQFVNRLQSMIDGGQLTVSIDAGRIVINLPNNVLFNSGSASLNSEGQEALAQIGGVLKNFSDRRFQVEGHTDNVPIKSARFPSNWELSTTRALAVVHLLADMGVTPDNLSAAGFGEFRPRADNDTDEGRKLNRRIEIVMLPNLDILSSELPKVAYQ
;
A
#
# COMPACT_ATOMS: atom_id res chain seq x y z
N MET A 1 -79.63 84.39 58.90
CA MET A 1 -79.64 84.93 57.53
C MET A 1 -78.52 85.92 57.36
N LYS A 2 -77.26 85.53 57.32
CA LYS A 2 -76.10 86.46 57.01
C LYS A 2 -74.78 85.68 56.67
N THR A 3 -74.75 84.60 55.96
CA THR A 3 -73.50 83.89 55.64
C THR A 3 -73.42 83.43 54.17
N TYR A 4 -74.34 83.78 53.27
CA TYR A 4 -74.33 83.38 51.88
C TYR A 4 -73.73 84.32 50.88
N ASN A 5 -73.37 85.57 51.28
CA ASN A 5 -72.93 86.65 50.33
C ASN A 5 -71.39 86.74 50.13
N TYR A 6 -70.58 86.01 50.93
CA TYR A 6 -69.09 86.11 50.77
C TYR A 6 -68.47 85.05 49.87
N ILE A 7 -69.21 83.96 49.54
CA ILE A 7 -68.70 82.85 48.73
C ILE A 7 -68.80 83.15 47.20
N PHE A 8 -69.74 84.01 46.81
CA PHE A 8 -69.96 84.38 45.43
C PHE A 8 -69.00 85.44 44.94
N ILE A 9 -68.39 86.23 45.78
CA ILE A 9 -67.43 87.29 45.38
C ILE A 9 -66.03 86.76 45.26
N SER A 10 -65.63 85.68 45.94
CA SER A 10 -64.32 85.10 45.86
C SER A 10 -64.17 84.13 44.65
N LEU A 11 -65.30 83.57 44.10
CA LEU A 11 -65.29 82.74 42.96
C LEU A 11 -65.23 83.46 41.63
N SER A 12 -65.68 84.74 41.61
CA SER A 12 -65.60 85.59 40.42
C SER A 12 -64.21 86.25 40.18
N LEU A 13 -63.35 86.29 41.25
CA LEU A 13 -62.01 86.94 41.12
C LEU A 13 -60.93 85.94 40.67
N VAL A 14 -61.15 84.64 40.76
CA VAL A 14 -60.21 83.63 40.31
C VAL A 14 -60.32 83.36 38.78
N LEU A 15 -61.44 83.73 38.20
CA LEU A 15 -61.65 83.53 36.74
C LEU A 15 -61.10 84.68 35.84
N LEU A 16 -60.53 85.71 36.43
CA LEU A 16 -60.00 86.92 35.70
C LEU A 16 -58.48 86.95 35.55
N SER A 17 -57.72 85.97 36.09
CA SER A 17 -56.26 85.88 35.96
C SER A 17 -55.76 84.95 34.89
N ALA A 18 -56.62 84.37 34.05
CA ALA A 18 -56.24 83.44 32.99
C ALA A 18 -56.34 84.06 31.59
N CYS A 19 -56.27 85.36 31.45
CA CYS A 19 -56.12 86.02 30.12
C CYS A 19 -54.66 86.06 29.74
N VAL A 20 -54.16 84.89 29.21
CA VAL A 20 -52.97 84.99 28.37
C VAL A 20 -53.22 85.99 27.25
N SER A 21 -52.34 86.93 27.02
CA SER A 21 -52.50 87.87 25.91
C SER A 21 -52.62 87.09 24.60
N SER A 22 -53.56 87.45 23.74
CA SER A 22 -53.82 86.76 22.45
C SER A 22 -52.55 86.47 21.64
N GLY A 23 -51.57 87.42 21.70
CA GLY A 23 -50.30 87.27 21.03
C GLY A 23 -49.41 86.10 21.57
N LYS A 24 -49.40 85.93 22.92
CA LYS A 24 -48.67 84.76 23.51
C LYS A 24 -49.35 83.43 23.31
N TYR A 25 -50.67 83.44 23.15
CA TYR A 25 -51.40 82.23 22.81
C TYR A 25 -51.17 81.82 21.34
N GLU A 26 -51.20 82.74 20.39
CA GLU A 26 -50.91 82.57 18.98
C GLU A 26 -49.45 82.11 18.76
N GLU A 27 -48.50 82.68 19.49
CA GLU A 27 -47.08 82.28 19.50
C GLU A 27 -46.87 80.83 19.99
N ALA A 28 -47.57 80.46 21.09
CA ALA A 28 -47.50 79.09 21.65
C ALA A 28 -48.17 78.05 20.72
N VAL A 29 -49.28 78.42 20.04
CA VAL A 29 -49.90 77.57 19.03
C VAL A 29 -49.00 77.42 17.80
N ALA A 30 -48.38 78.51 17.31
CA ALA A 30 -47.45 78.43 16.16
C ALA A 30 -46.19 77.54 16.49
N GLU A 31 -45.70 77.66 17.75
CA GLU A 31 -44.59 76.79 18.22
C GLU A 31 -45.01 75.37 18.35
N THR A 32 -46.21 75.07 18.84
CA THR A 32 -46.80 73.74 18.93
C THR A 32 -46.99 73.10 17.53
N ASP A 33 -47.48 73.87 16.57
CA ASP A 33 -47.64 73.36 15.19
C ASP A 33 -46.30 73.13 14.51
N LYS A 34 -45.29 73.95 14.83
CA LYS A 34 -43.93 73.73 14.34
C LYS A 34 -43.30 72.45 14.91
N MET A 35 -43.50 72.24 16.22
CA MET A 35 -43.04 71.03 16.86
C MET A 35 -43.78 69.81 16.33
N ARG A 36 -45.09 69.89 16.08
CA ARG A 36 -45.90 68.80 15.48
C ARG A 36 -45.41 68.43 14.06
N ASN A 37 -45.22 69.41 13.24
CA ASN A 37 -44.64 69.20 11.89
C ASN A 37 -43.23 68.58 11.93
N SER A 38 -42.37 69.07 12.87
CA SER A 38 -41.05 68.49 13.04
C SER A 38 -41.13 67.03 13.53
N LEU A 39 -42.07 66.73 14.43
CA LEU A 39 -42.32 65.35 14.93
C LEU A 39 -42.81 64.42 13.78
N GLU A 40 -43.70 64.90 12.96
CA GLU A 40 -44.25 64.13 11.81
C GLU A 40 -43.12 63.83 10.81
N VAL A 41 -42.25 64.77 10.45
CA VAL A 41 -41.10 64.52 9.59
C VAL A 41 -40.13 63.53 10.22
N THR A 42 -39.85 63.66 11.53
CA THR A 42 -38.94 62.71 12.20
C THR A 42 -39.54 61.31 12.27
N GLN A 43 -40.84 61.24 12.41
CA GLN A 43 -41.58 59.94 12.43
C GLN A 43 -41.59 59.26 11.05
N GLU A 44 -41.70 60.03 9.96
CA GLU A 44 -41.53 59.52 8.61
C GLU A 44 -40.08 59.06 8.34
N GLU A 45 -39.08 59.84 8.74
CA GLU A 45 -37.65 59.44 8.64
C GLU A 45 -37.35 58.18 9.44
N LEU A 46 -37.91 58.05 10.66
CA LEU A 46 -37.75 56.83 11.46
C LEU A 46 -38.39 55.61 10.79
N SER A 47 -39.59 55.77 10.27
CA SER A 47 -40.29 54.70 9.53
C SER A 47 -39.53 54.26 8.28
N ALA A 48 -38.96 55.22 7.53
CA ALA A 48 -38.11 54.89 6.38
C ALA A 48 -36.82 54.16 6.79
N SER A 49 -36.18 54.58 7.88
CA SER A 49 -35.00 53.88 8.43
C SER A 49 -35.30 52.51 8.94
N GLU A 50 -36.42 52.27 9.61
CA GLU A 50 -36.89 50.96 10.05
C GLU A 50 -37.10 50.01 8.85
N ALA A 51 -37.72 50.50 7.78
CA ALA A 51 -37.91 49.74 6.54
C ALA A 51 -36.56 49.37 5.85
N GLU A 52 -35.60 50.25 5.92
CA GLU A 52 -34.24 49.97 5.39
C GLU A 52 -33.50 48.93 6.25
N ILE A 53 -33.63 49.02 7.57
CA ILE A 53 -33.06 48.03 8.49
C ILE A 53 -33.66 46.66 8.25
N ASP A 54 -34.98 46.55 8.06
CA ASP A 54 -35.62 45.27 7.77
C ASP A 54 -35.17 44.69 6.43
N LYS A 55 -34.98 45.54 5.43
CA LYS A 55 -34.44 45.14 4.13
C LYS A 55 -33.00 44.61 4.26
N MET A 56 -32.17 45.32 5.05
CA MET A 56 -30.80 44.87 5.31
C MET A 56 -30.75 43.56 6.11
N ARG A 57 -31.65 43.38 7.10
CA ARG A 57 -31.78 42.12 7.86
C ARG A 57 -32.14 40.94 6.97
N ASN A 58 -33.07 41.14 6.07
CA ASN A 58 -33.47 40.08 5.12
C ASN A 58 -32.32 39.75 4.15
N SER A 59 -31.59 40.73 3.67
CA SER A 59 -30.40 40.52 2.82
C SER A 59 -29.28 39.80 3.57
N LEU A 60 -29.04 40.18 4.85
CA LEU A 60 -28.07 39.51 5.70
C LEU A 60 -28.45 38.03 5.94
N GLY A 61 -29.74 37.74 6.22
CA GLY A 61 -30.22 36.37 6.40
C GLY A 61 -30.00 35.50 5.16
N SER A 62 -30.27 36.05 3.95
CA SER A 62 -30.02 35.33 2.69
C SER A 62 -28.51 35.08 2.48
N ALA A 63 -27.65 36.05 2.79
CA ALA A 63 -26.20 35.87 2.66
C ALA A 63 -25.63 34.87 3.67
N GLU A 64 -26.17 34.82 4.89
CA GLU A 64 -25.82 33.81 5.89
C GLU A 64 -26.21 32.41 5.46
N GLU A 65 -27.37 32.24 4.83
CA GLU A 65 -27.81 30.95 4.28
C GLU A 65 -26.91 30.50 3.13
N GLU A 66 -26.59 31.37 2.17
CA GLU A 66 -25.66 31.10 1.07
C GLU A 66 -24.27 30.72 1.60
N LEU A 67 -23.78 31.41 2.62
CA LEU A 67 -22.51 31.11 3.26
C LEU A 67 -22.53 29.74 3.95
N SER A 68 -23.64 29.37 4.57
CA SER A 68 -23.83 28.04 5.18
C SER A 68 -23.77 26.92 4.15
N VAL A 69 -24.48 27.09 3.02
CA VAL A 69 -24.45 26.11 1.89
C VAL A 69 -23.04 26.01 1.32
N SER A 70 -22.38 27.14 1.07
CA SER A 70 -21.00 27.13 0.54
C SER A 70 -19.99 26.46 1.48
N LYS A 71 -20.13 26.63 2.79
CA LYS A 71 -19.30 25.92 3.78
C LYS A 71 -19.52 24.42 3.72
N ALA A 72 -20.77 23.97 3.65
CA ALA A 72 -21.09 22.54 3.55
C ALA A 72 -20.53 21.92 2.26
N GLU A 73 -20.55 22.65 1.15
CA GLU A 73 -19.94 22.20 -0.10
C GLU A 73 -18.41 22.11 -0.03
N LEU A 74 -17.77 23.09 0.60
CA LEU A 74 -16.32 23.06 0.85
C LEU A 74 -15.90 21.87 1.71
N ASP A 75 -16.67 21.53 2.71
CA ASP A 75 -16.36 20.38 3.58
C ASP A 75 -16.52 19.04 2.82
N ARG A 76 -17.54 18.90 1.97
CA ARG A 76 -17.68 17.75 1.07
C ARG A 76 -16.52 17.64 0.08
N LEU A 77 -16.09 18.74 -0.51
CA LEU A 77 -14.95 18.77 -1.43
C LEU A 77 -13.64 18.38 -0.73
N ARG A 78 -13.44 18.85 0.51
CA ARG A 78 -12.27 18.47 1.32
C ARG A 78 -12.24 16.98 1.64
N GLU A 79 -13.38 16.41 2.00
CA GLU A 79 -13.53 14.98 2.25
C GLU A 79 -13.24 14.16 0.97
N SER A 80 -13.84 14.55 -0.15
CA SER A 80 -13.58 13.92 -1.46
C SER A 80 -12.10 14.00 -1.86
N LEU A 81 -11.47 15.15 -1.64
CA LEU A 81 -10.04 15.35 -1.91
C LEU A 81 -9.16 14.47 -1.01
N GLY A 82 -9.56 14.27 0.24
CA GLY A 82 -8.91 13.34 1.18
C GLY A 82 -8.94 11.92 0.66
N ILE A 83 -10.12 11.42 0.30
CA ILE A 83 -10.31 10.07 -0.27
C ILE A 83 -9.45 9.90 -1.53
N THR A 84 -9.52 10.83 -2.48
CA THR A 84 -8.75 10.75 -3.73
C THR A 84 -7.24 10.76 -3.48
N ARG A 85 -6.77 11.48 -2.47
CA ARG A 85 -5.35 11.52 -2.09
C ARG A 85 -4.89 10.17 -1.51
N ASP A 86 -5.73 9.53 -0.71
CA ASP A 86 -5.44 8.22 -0.11
C ASP A 86 -5.41 7.13 -1.20
N GLU A 87 -6.38 7.14 -2.12
CA GLU A 87 -6.40 6.25 -3.29
C GLU A 87 -5.17 6.44 -4.18
N LEU A 88 -4.75 7.66 -4.43
CA LEU A 88 -3.53 7.97 -5.20
C LEU A 88 -2.28 7.46 -4.48
N SER A 89 -2.23 7.57 -3.15
CA SER A 89 -1.11 7.05 -2.35
C SER A 89 -1.04 5.53 -2.41
N ALA A 90 -2.18 4.83 -2.28
CA ALA A 90 -2.28 3.38 -2.41
C ALA A 90 -1.84 2.91 -3.82
N SER A 91 -2.35 3.58 -4.87
CA SER A 91 -1.99 3.25 -6.25
C SER A 91 -0.50 3.46 -6.54
N LYS A 92 0.12 4.51 -5.99
CA LYS A 92 1.58 4.72 -6.11
C LYS A 92 2.38 3.62 -5.43
N ALA A 93 1.95 3.15 -4.26
CA ALA A 93 2.60 2.04 -3.55
C ALA A 93 2.48 0.73 -4.36
N GLU A 94 1.31 0.46 -4.94
CA GLU A 94 1.09 -0.69 -5.82
C GLU A 94 1.98 -0.64 -7.06
N ILE A 95 2.06 0.50 -7.74
CA ILE A 95 2.94 0.70 -8.91
C ILE A 95 4.42 0.46 -8.54
N ALA A 96 4.87 0.93 -7.38
CA ALA A 96 6.23 0.70 -6.92
C ALA A 96 6.50 -0.80 -6.70
N THR A 97 5.57 -1.52 -6.09
CA THR A 97 5.67 -2.98 -5.89
C THR A 97 5.69 -3.73 -7.22
N LEU A 98 4.80 -3.39 -8.16
CA LEU A 98 4.76 -3.99 -9.49
C LEU A 98 6.05 -3.75 -10.28
N SER A 99 6.60 -2.54 -10.19
CA SER A 99 7.88 -2.20 -10.83
C SER A 99 9.05 -3.01 -10.27
N GLN A 100 9.07 -3.29 -8.96
CA GLN A 100 10.07 -4.16 -8.34
C GLN A 100 9.93 -5.62 -8.81
N ILE A 101 8.69 -6.13 -8.90
CA ILE A 101 8.42 -7.49 -9.40
C ILE A 101 8.84 -7.61 -10.87
N GLU A 102 8.57 -6.61 -11.68
CA GLU A 102 8.99 -6.57 -13.09
C GLU A 102 10.51 -6.59 -13.23
N ALA A 103 11.21 -5.76 -12.46
CA ALA A 103 12.67 -5.70 -12.46
C ALA A 103 13.30 -7.03 -12.04
N GLU A 104 12.78 -7.68 -10.99
CA GLU A 104 13.28 -9.00 -10.55
C GLU A 104 12.96 -10.10 -11.57
N THR A 105 11.79 -10.03 -12.21
CA THR A 105 11.43 -10.97 -13.29
C THR A 105 12.37 -10.82 -14.49
N LYS A 106 12.67 -9.59 -14.91
CA LYS A 106 13.61 -9.31 -15.98
C LYS A 106 15.02 -9.81 -15.64
N ARG A 107 15.49 -9.50 -14.42
CA ARG A 107 16.79 -9.97 -13.93
C ARG A 107 16.87 -11.51 -13.91
N ARG A 108 15.83 -12.18 -13.46
CA ARG A 108 15.76 -13.65 -13.50
C ARG A 108 15.82 -14.21 -14.90
N ASN A 109 15.12 -13.60 -15.85
CA ASN A 109 15.15 -14.04 -17.25
C ASN A 109 16.54 -13.81 -17.90
N GLU A 110 17.22 -12.72 -17.57
CA GLU A 110 18.59 -12.46 -18.01
C GLU A 110 19.56 -13.50 -17.44
N ILE A 111 19.45 -13.85 -16.17
CA ILE A 111 20.26 -14.91 -15.55
C ILE A 111 19.97 -16.25 -16.22
N TYR A 112 18.69 -16.61 -16.44
CA TYR A 112 18.31 -17.81 -17.15
C TYR A 112 18.96 -17.89 -18.54
N ALA A 113 18.88 -16.82 -19.31
CA ALA A 113 19.51 -16.76 -20.63
C ALA A 113 21.04 -16.94 -20.54
N GLN A 114 21.71 -16.38 -19.55
CA GLN A 114 23.14 -16.58 -19.32
C GLN A 114 23.48 -18.06 -19.00
N PHE A 115 22.67 -18.74 -18.17
CA PHE A 115 22.85 -20.18 -17.90
C PHE A 115 22.70 -21.00 -19.16
N VAL A 116 21.62 -20.78 -19.91
CA VAL A 116 21.39 -21.51 -21.17
C VAL A 116 22.57 -21.30 -22.12
N ASN A 117 22.96 -20.07 -22.35
CA ASN A 117 24.07 -19.74 -23.27
C ASN A 117 25.42 -20.35 -22.83
N ARG A 118 25.74 -20.32 -21.55
CA ARG A 118 27.01 -20.85 -21.02
C ARG A 118 27.05 -22.36 -20.92
N LEU A 119 25.90 -23.01 -20.81
CA LEU A 119 25.76 -24.45 -20.69
C LEU A 119 25.21 -25.10 -21.97
N GLN A 120 25.11 -24.33 -23.08
CA GLN A 120 24.48 -24.78 -24.32
C GLN A 120 25.07 -26.08 -24.83
N SER A 121 26.41 -26.22 -24.82
CA SER A 121 27.08 -27.44 -25.27
C SER A 121 26.70 -28.69 -24.44
N MET A 122 26.49 -28.51 -23.12
CA MET A 122 26.07 -29.61 -22.22
C MET A 122 24.57 -29.92 -22.38
N ILE A 123 23.75 -28.92 -22.67
CA ILE A 123 22.32 -29.09 -22.99
C ILE A 123 22.17 -29.87 -24.30
N ASP A 124 22.88 -29.47 -25.36
CA ASP A 124 22.86 -30.12 -26.67
C ASP A 124 23.41 -31.55 -26.61
N GLY A 125 24.38 -31.79 -25.72
CA GLY A 125 24.92 -33.12 -25.45
C GLY A 125 24.03 -34.00 -24.56
N GLY A 126 22.90 -33.48 -24.07
CA GLY A 126 21.95 -34.22 -23.18
C GLY A 126 22.48 -34.48 -21.78
N GLN A 127 23.57 -33.82 -21.35
CA GLN A 127 24.18 -33.99 -20.03
C GLN A 127 23.37 -33.32 -18.93
N LEU A 128 22.65 -32.25 -19.24
CA LEU A 128 21.78 -31.51 -18.35
C LEU A 128 20.63 -30.83 -19.08
N THR A 129 19.65 -30.38 -18.29
CA THR A 129 18.63 -29.42 -18.77
C THR A 129 18.53 -28.23 -17.82
N VAL A 130 18.21 -27.05 -18.35
CA VAL A 130 17.93 -25.85 -17.58
C VAL A 130 16.48 -25.47 -17.77
N SER A 131 15.77 -25.27 -16.68
CA SER A 131 14.34 -24.92 -16.69
C SER A 131 14.00 -23.88 -15.63
N ILE A 132 12.83 -23.28 -15.76
CA ILE A 132 12.23 -22.45 -14.70
C ILE A 132 11.09 -23.26 -14.10
N ASP A 133 11.21 -23.64 -12.83
CA ASP A 133 10.20 -24.38 -12.09
C ASP A 133 9.76 -23.60 -10.86
N ALA A 134 8.45 -23.35 -10.73
CA ALA A 134 7.87 -22.51 -9.68
C ALA A 134 8.62 -21.17 -9.48
N GLY A 135 9.06 -20.56 -10.60
CA GLY A 135 9.81 -19.29 -10.57
C GLY A 135 11.30 -19.42 -10.20
N ARG A 136 11.83 -20.62 -10.00
CA ARG A 136 13.23 -20.92 -9.67
C ARG A 136 13.97 -21.43 -10.91
N ILE A 137 15.20 -21.02 -11.09
CA ILE A 137 16.07 -21.59 -12.13
C ILE A 137 16.60 -22.92 -11.59
N VAL A 138 16.37 -24.00 -12.34
CA VAL A 138 16.75 -25.36 -11.99
C VAL A 138 17.65 -25.94 -13.08
N ILE A 139 18.88 -26.33 -12.71
CA ILE A 139 19.78 -27.13 -13.55
C ILE A 139 19.57 -28.56 -13.13
N ASN A 140 19.03 -29.37 -14.01
CA ASN A 140 18.72 -30.77 -13.76
C ASN A 140 19.76 -31.65 -14.44
N LEU A 141 20.40 -32.55 -13.64
CA LEU A 141 21.42 -33.47 -14.07
C LEU A 141 20.92 -34.91 -13.85
N PRO A 142 20.78 -35.73 -14.88
CA PRO A 142 20.49 -37.15 -14.74
C PRO A 142 21.56 -37.83 -13.90
N ASN A 143 21.14 -38.73 -13.00
CA ASN A 143 22.05 -39.36 -12.05
C ASN A 143 23.17 -40.16 -12.69
N ASN A 144 22.89 -40.82 -13.84
CA ASN A 144 23.86 -41.65 -14.56
C ASN A 144 25.02 -40.82 -15.16
N VAL A 145 24.85 -39.53 -15.35
CA VAL A 145 25.93 -38.60 -15.75
C VAL A 145 26.92 -38.39 -14.60
N LEU A 146 26.42 -38.34 -13.36
CA LEU A 146 27.20 -37.96 -12.20
C LEU A 146 27.75 -39.17 -11.40
N PHE A 147 26.99 -40.25 -11.31
CA PHE A 147 27.27 -41.35 -10.39
C PHE A 147 27.11 -42.70 -11.06
N ASN A 148 27.93 -43.65 -10.64
CA ASN A 148 27.70 -45.05 -10.93
C ASN A 148 26.49 -45.59 -10.15
N SER A 149 25.90 -46.72 -10.60
CA SER A 149 24.73 -47.33 -9.96
C SER A 149 25.00 -47.66 -8.47
N GLY A 150 24.09 -47.28 -7.59
CA GLY A 150 24.23 -47.51 -6.14
C GLY A 150 25.35 -46.72 -5.46
N SER A 151 26.04 -45.84 -6.16
CA SER A 151 27.14 -45.02 -5.63
C SER A 151 26.70 -43.58 -5.33
N ALA A 152 27.37 -42.95 -4.37
CA ALA A 152 27.34 -41.50 -4.15
C ALA A 152 28.74 -40.87 -4.39
N SER A 153 29.68 -41.63 -4.95
CA SER A 153 30.96 -41.08 -5.41
C SER A 153 30.82 -40.64 -6.85
N LEU A 154 31.20 -39.38 -7.12
CA LEU A 154 31.20 -38.83 -8.46
C LEU A 154 32.15 -39.60 -9.38
N ASN A 155 31.70 -39.93 -10.58
CA ASN A 155 32.58 -40.48 -11.63
C ASN A 155 33.36 -39.34 -12.33
N SER A 156 34.28 -39.71 -13.24
CA SER A 156 35.11 -38.70 -13.93
C SER A 156 34.29 -37.76 -14.80
N GLU A 157 33.29 -38.27 -15.51
CA GLU A 157 32.39 -37.48 -16.36
C GLU A 157 31.55 -36.50 -15.52
N GLY A 158 31.04 -36.95 -14.37
CA GLY A 158 30.32 -36.11 -13.42
C GLY A 158 31.19 -35.00 -12.80
N GLN A 159 32.47 -35.28 -12.53
CA GLN A 159 33.40 -34.27 -12.04
C GLN A 159 33.68 -33.18 -13.11
N GLU A 160 33.87 -33.59 -14.36
CA GLU A 160 34.05 -32.64 -15.48
C GLU A 160 32.79 -31.79 -15.72
N ALA A 161 31.62 -32.44 -15.71
CA ALA A 161 30.34 -31.72 -15.87
C ALA A 161 30.13 -30.67 -14.74
N LEU A 162 30.37 -31.09 -13.49
CA LEU A 162 30.21 -30.18 -12.34
C LEU A 162 31.28 -29.09 -12.29
N ALA A 163 32.49 -29.35 -12.80
CA ALA A 163 33.54 -28.33 -12.92
C ALA A 163 33.11 -27.21 -13.88
N GLN A 164 32.49 -27.57 -15.02
CA GLN A 164 31.95 -26.58 -15.96
C GLN A 164 30.81 -25.78 -15.32
N ILE A 165 29.87 -26.46 -14.64
CA ILE A 165 28.76 -25.82 -13.93
C ILE A 165 29.29 -24.89 -12.83
N GLY A 166 30.23 -25.34 -11.99
CA GLY A 166 30.86 -24.55 -10.93
C GLY A 166 31.52 -23.28 -11.50
N GLY A 167 32.20 -23.41 -12.67
CA GLY A 167 32.76 -22.28 -13.41
C GLY A 167 31.72 -21.22 -13.83
N VAL A 168 30.47 -21.63 -14.04
CA VAL A 168 29.34 -20.70 -14.30
C VAL A 168 28.80 -20.14 -12.99
N LEU A 169 28.50 -21.00 -11.99
CA LEU A 169 27.87 -20.63 -10.73
C LEU A 169 28.69 -19.62 -9.92
N LYS A 170 30.01 -19.72 -9.91
CA LYS A 170 30.88 -18.79 -9.18
C LYS A 170 30.76 -17.33 -9.61
N ASN A 171 30.23 -17.07 -10.82
CA ASN A 171 29.98 -15.70 -11.30
C ASN A 171 28.70 -15.09 -10.73
N PHE A 172 27.91 -15.85 -9.97
CA PHE A 172 26.66 -15.43 -9.32
C PHE A 172 26.81 -15.46 -7.81
N SER A 173 27.81 -14.74 -7.28
CA SER A 173 28.16 -14.70 -5.85
C SER A 173 27.06 -14.10 -4.95
N ASP A 174 26.12 -13.37 -5.54
CA ASP A 174 24.93 -12.79 -4.87
C ASP A 174 23.73 -13.75 -4.82
N ARG A 175 23.91 -14.99 -5.30
CA ARG A 175 22.85 -16.00 -5.36
C ARG A 175 23.18 -17.22 -4.52
N ARG A 176 22.14 -17.80 -3.90
CA ARG A 176 22.25 -19.04 -3.15
C ARG A 176 21.78 -20.21 -3.99
N PHE A 177 22.43 -21.34 -3.85
CA PHE A 177 22.15 -22.56 -4.59
C PHE A 177 21.85 -23.70 -3.63
N GLN A 178 20.78 -24.41 -3.87
CA GLN A 178 20.47 -25.64 -3.16
C GLN A 178 20.65 -26.82 -4.10
N VAL A 179 21.49 -27.77 -3.71
CA VAL A 179 21.63 -29.05 -4.43
C VAL A 179 20.62 -30.03 -3.86
N GLU A 180 19.72 -30.49 -4.71
CA GLU A 180 18.64 -31.41 -4.35
C GLU A 180 18.90 -32.78 -4.95
N GLY A 181 18.94 -33.80 -4.09
CA GLY A 181 19.10 -35.20 -4.52
C GLY A 181 17.76 -35.93 -4.56
N HIS A 182 17.51 -36.66 -5.64
CA HIS A 182 16.27 -37.43 -5.85
C HIS A 182 16.58 -38.83 -6.28
N THR A 183 15.72 -39.81 -5.90
CA THR A 183 15.76 -41.23 -6.33
C THR A 183 14.45 -41.59 -7.02
N ASP A 184 14.44 -42.76 -7.65
CA ASP A 184 13.20 -43.47 -7.94
C ASP A 184 12.65 -44.14 -6.66
N ASN A 185 11.55 -44.85 -6.82
CA ASN A 185 10.89 -45.62 -5.71
C ASN A 185 11.49 -46.99 -5.45
N VAL A 186 12.56 -47.38 -6.14
CA VAL A 186 13.23 -48.67 -5.86
C VAL A 186 14.01 -48.54 -4.57
N PRO A 187 13.69 -49.35 -3.53
CA PRO A 187 14.37 -49.24 -2.25
C PRO A 187 15.84 -49.62 -2.36
N ILE A 188 16.71 -48.76 -1.84
CA ILE A 188 18.11 -49.12 -1.60
C ILE A 188 18.26 -49.61 -0.17
N LYS A 189 18.90 -50.74 0.04
CA LYS A 189 19.30 -51.24 1.36
C LYS A 189 20.74 -51.74 1.28
N SER A 190 21.65 -50.95 1.79
CA SER A 190 23.05 -51.32 1.89
C SER A 190 23.61 -50.89 3.24
N ALA A 191 24.77 -51.42 3.64
CA ALA A 191 25.44 -51.00 4.88
C ALA A 191 25.77 -49.49 4.88
N ARG A 192 25.91 -48.90 3.69
CA ARG A 192 26.24 -47.48 3.52
C ARG A 192 25.01 -46.55 3.42
N PHE A 193 23.92 -47.09 2.85
CA PHE A 193 22.69 -46.33 2.63
C PHE A 193 21.49 -47.16 3.12
N PRO A 194 21.00 -46.86 4.35
CA PRO A 194 19.81 -47.53 4.91
C PRO A 194 18.54 -47.27 4.12
N SER A 195 18.41 -46.11 3.47
CA SER A 195 17.22 -45.77 2.66
C SER A 195 17.60 -44.81 1.51
N ASN A 196 16.60 -44.48 0.69
CA ASN A 196 16.69 -43.50 -0.39
C ASN A 196 16.97 -42.07 0.15
N TRP A 197 16.63 -41.81 1.41
CA TRP A 197 16.96 -40.53 2.06
C TRP A 197 18.46 -40.34 2.19
N GLU A 198 19.18 -41.32 2.76
CA GLU A 198 20.64 -41.22 2.95
C GLU A 198 21.36 -41.19 1.61
N LEU A 199 20.92 -41.99 0.63
CA LEU A 199 21.51 -42.02 -0.71
C LEU A 199 21.38 -40.64 -1.37
N SER A 200 20.18 -40.07 -1.39
CA SER A 200 19.90 -38.81 -2.07
C SER A 200 20.64 -37.63 -1.40
N THR A 201 20.65 -37.61 -0.06
CA THR A 201 21.36 -36.57 0.71
C THR A 201 22.88 -36.67 0.52
N THR A 202 23.46 -37.89 0.56
CA THR A 202 24.91 -38.08 0.36
C THR A 202 25.34 -37.66 -1.05
N ARG A 203 24.52 -37.94 -2.05
CA ARG A 203 24.76 -37.51 -3.44
C ARG A 203 24.74 -35.98 -3.55
N ALA A 204 23.75 -35.31 -2.95
CA ALA A 204 23.68 -33.87 -2.92
C ALA A 204 24.93 -33.24 -2.24
N LEU A 205 25.36 -33.81 -1.12
CA LEU A 205 26.57 -33.37 -0.43
C LEU A 205 27.83 -33.53 -1.27
N ALA A 206 27.98 -34.68 -2.00
CA ALA A 206 29.13 -34.89 -2.88
C ALA A 206 29.22 -33.82 -3.99
N VAL A 207 28.09 -33.38 -4.52
CA VAL A 207 28.01 -32.27 -5.48
C VAL A 207 28.36 -30.93 -4.81
N VAL A 208 27.81 -30.63 -3.62
CA VAL A 208 28.14 -29.39 -2.88
C VAL A 208 29.64 -29.28 -2.61
N HIS A 209 30.29 -30.37 -2.16
CA HIS A 209 31.73 -30.34 -1.90
C HIS A 209 32.52 -30.02 -3.18
N LEU A 210 32.20 -30.67 -4.29
CA LEU A 210 32.90 -30.40 -5.55
C LEU A 210 32.67 -28.97 -6.05
N LEU A 211 31.45 -28.43 -5.94
CA LEU A 211 31.16 -27.04 -6.33
C LEU A 211 31.96 -26.05 -5.47
N ALA A 212 32.08 -26.31 -4.16
CA ALA A 212 32.92 -25.50 -3.27
C ALA A 212 34.40 -25.57 -3.67
N ASP A 213 34.91 -26.75 -4.00
CA ASP A 213 36.28 -26.94 -4.49
C ASP A 213 36.53 -26.21 -5.82
N MET A 214 35.50 -26.05 -6.67
CA MET A 214 35.55 -25.28 -7.93
C MET A 214 35.41 -23.76 -7.71
N GLY A 215 35.31 -23.29 -6.46
CA GLY A 215 35.31 -21.88 -6.10
C GLY A 215 33.93 -21.23 -5.98
N VAL A 216 32.86 -22.02 -5.89
CA VAL A 216 31.57 -21.49 -5.46
C VAL A 216 31.61 -21.25 -3.94
N THR A 217 31.23 -20.07 -3.49
CA THR A 217 31.26 -19.68 -2.07
C THR A 217 30.43 -20.65 -1.22
N PRO A 218 31.02 -21.29 -0.19
CA PRO A 218 30.30 -22.28 0.64
C PRO A 218 29.04 -21.72 1.32
N ASP A 219 29.05 -20.47 1.73
CA ASP A 219 27.88 -19.79 2.34
C ASP A 219 26.66 -19.70 1.38
N ASN A 220 26.91 -19.83 0.09
CA ASN A 220 25.89 -19.81 -0.94
C ASN A 220 25.40 -21.23 -1.33
N LEU A 221 25.93 -22.29 -0.69
CA LEU A 221 25.60 -23.66 -1.01
C LEU A 221 24.81 -24.32 0.12
N SER A 222 23.85 -25.14 -0.25
CA SER A 222 23.13 -26.04 0.66
C SER A 222 22.83 -27.34 -0.02
N ALA A 223 22.65 -28.41 0.77
CA ALA A 223 22.27 -29.73 0.28
C ALA A 223 20.93 -30.17 0.87
N ALA A 224 20.09 -30.80 0.05
CA ALA A 224 18.84 -31.44 0.48
C ALA A 224 18.68 -32.79 -0.21
N GLY A 225 18.24 -33.81 0.55
CA GLY A 225 17.84 -35.11 -0.01
C GLY A 225 16.34 -35.27 0.08
N PHE A 226 15.70 -35.69 -1.00
CA PHE A 226 14.26 -35.85 -1.06
C PHE A 226 13.85 -37.36 -1.23
N GLY A 227 14.84 -38.23 -1.37
CA GLY A 227 14.54 -39.63 -1.66
C GLY A 227 13.62 -39.79 -2.88
N GLU A 228 12.63 -40.63 -2.77
CA GLU A 228 11.62 -40.93 -3.79
C GLU A 228 10.38 -40.04 -3.73
N PHE A 229 10.29 -39.11 -2.75
CA PHE A 229 9.06 -38.39 -2.40
C PHE A 229 8.77 -37.14 -3.24
N ARG A 230 9.65 -36.84 -4.20
CA ARG A 230 9.42 -35.81 -5.21
C ARG A 230 9.65 -36.32 -6.61
N PRO A 231 8.81 -37.23 -7.10
CA PRO A 231 8.94 -37.76 -8.45
C PRO A 231 8.61 -36.70 -9.48
N ARG A 232 9.37 -36.70 -10.59
CA ARG A 232 9.15 -35.83 -11.76
C ARG A 232 8.35 -36.56 -12.85
N ALA A 233 8.38 -37.90 -12.82
CA ALA A 233 7.68 -38.75 -13.74
C ALA A 233 7.15 -39.99 -12.98
N ASP A 234 6.29 -40.76 -13.66
CA ASP A 234 5.75 -41.97 -13.09
C ASP A 234 6.87 -43.01 -12.83
N ASN A 235 6.87 -43.64 -11.67
CA ASN A 235 7.82 -44.67 -11.27
C ASN A 235 7.52 -46.07 -11.85
N ASP A 236 6.37 -46.23 -12.51
CA ASP A 236 5.96 -47.56 -13.07
C ASP A 236 6.77 -47.91 -14.32
N THR A 237 7.36 -46.92 -15.00
CA THR A 237 8.18 -47.15 -16.19
C THR A 237 9.67 -46.95 -15.89
N ASP A 238 10.55 -47.65 -16.65
CA ASP A 238 12.00 -47.46 -16.52
C ASP A 238 12.44 -46.05 -16.93
N GLU A 239 11.78 -45.49 -17.92
CA GLU A 239 12.01 -44.13 -18.40
C GLU A 239 11.67 -43.09 -17.31
N GLY A 240 10.51 -43.27 -16.64
CA GLY A 240 10.11 -42.40 -15.55
C GLY A 240 11.06 -42.50 -14.35
N ARG A 241 11.47 -43.71 -13.98
CA ARG A 241 12.48 -43.95 -12.93
C ARG A 241 13.82 -43.26 -13.27
N LYS A 242 14.25 -43.31 -14.53
CA LYS A 242 15.47 -42.61 -14.95
C LYS A 242 15.35 -41.09 -14.75
N LEU A 243 14.18 -40.49 -15.04
CA LEU A 243 13.93 -39.06 -14.83
C LEU A 243 13.86 -38.69 -13.34
N ASN A 244 13.40 -39.61 -12.49
CA ASN A 244 13.33 -39.43 -11.05
C ASN A 244 14.71 -39.51 -10.40
N ARG A 245 15.62 -40.35 -10.88
CA ARG A 245 17.03 -40.43 -10.41
C ARG A 245 17.82 -39.27 -10.98
N ARG A 246 17.85 -38.14 -10.23
CA ARG A 246 18.47 -36.89 -10.67
C ARG A 246 19.07 -36.10 -9.52
N ILE A 247 19.94 -35.15 -9.87
CA ILE A 247 20.36 -34.04 -9.03
C ILE A 247 19.82 -32.77 -9.66
N GLU A 248 19.24 -31.94 -8.83
CA GLU A 248 18.84 -30.59 -9.22
C GLU A 248 19.72 -29.57 -8.48
N ILE A 249 20.29 -28.61 -9.24
CA ILE A 249 20.92 -27.42 -8.66
C ILE A 249 19.93 -26.28 -8.82
N VAL A 250 19.31 -25.87 -7.72
CA VAL A 250 18.23 -24.90 -7.67
C VAL A 250 18.78 -23.56 -7.22
N MET A 251 18.65 -22.54 -8.05
CA MET A 251 18.91 -21.16 -7.61
C MET A 251 17.75 -20.69 -6.75
N LEU A 252 18.05 -20.37 -5.49
CA LEU A 252 17.04 -19.87 -4.55
C LEU A 252 16.67 -18.43 -4.87
N PRO A 253 15.38 -18.05 -4.71
CA PRO A 253 14.94 -16.66 -4.83
C PRO A 253 15.66 -15.78 -3.80
N ASN A 254 16.02 -14.58 -4.19
CA ASN A 254 16.48 -13.58 -3.22
C ASN A 254 15.25 -12.96 -2.54
N LEU A 255 14.93 -13.41 -1.33
CA LEU A 255 13.81 -12.92 -0.55
C LEU A 255 14.15 -11.68 0.28
N ASP A 256 15.39 -11.20 0.25
CA ASP A 256 15.81 -10.02 1.03
C ASP A 256 15.06 -8.75 0.59
N ILE A 257 14.65 -8.71 -0.68
CA ILE A 257 13.84 -7.62 -1.25
C ILE A 257 12.42 -7.63 -0.66
N LEU A 258 11.85 -8.82 -0.39
CA LEU A 258 10.51 -8.96 0.19
C LEU A 258 10.51 -8.78 1.71
N SER A 259 11.65 -9.02 2.36
CA SER A 259 11.76 -8.91 3.83
C SER A 259 11.66 -7.46 4.32
N SER A 260 11.98 -6.48 3.48
CA SER A 260 11.83 -5.05 3.78
C SER A 260 10.38 -4.58 3.75
N GLU A 261 9.51 -5.29 3.02
CA GLU A 261 8.09 -4.96 2.84
C GLU A 261 7.17 -5.72 3.81
N LEU A 262 7.67 -6.79 4.44
CA LEU A 262 6.88 -7.51 5.43
C LEU A 262 6.79 -6.69 6.72
N PRO A 263 5.60 -6.54 7.32
CA PRO A 263 5.46 -5.90 8.62
C PRO A 263 6.39 -6.61 9.59
N LYS A 264 7.28 -5.86 10.26
CA LYS A 264 8.13 -6.38 11.31
C LYS A 264 7.22 -6.89 12.43
N VAL A 265 6.91 -8.17 12.41
CA VAL A 265 6.26 -8.83 13.54
C VAL A 265 7.28 -8.79 14.67
N ALA A 266 7.08 -7.87 15.62
CA ALA A 266 7.86 -7.84 16.84
C ALA A 266 7.54 -9.14 17.59
N TYR A 267 8.48 -10.07 17.62
CA TYR A 267 8.47 -11.13 18.62
C TYR A 267 8.69 -10.45 19.99
N GLN A 268 7.60 -10.36 20.77
CA GLN A 268 7.67 -10.09 22.20
C GLN A 268 8.06 -11.36 22.95
#